data_704bc82b0a7a33a1804ed9cbd5021491
#
_entry.id   704bc82b0a7a33a1804ed9cbd5021491
#
_cell.length_a   1.000
_cell.length_b   1.000
_cell.length_c   1.000
_cell.angle_alpha   90.00
_cell.angle_beta   90.00
_cell.angle_gamma   90.00
#
_symmetry.space_group_name_H-M   'P 1'
#
loop_
_entity.id
_entity.type
_entity.pdbx_description
1 polymer ?
#
loop_
_entity_poly.entity_id
_entity_poly.type
_entity_poly.pdbx_seq_one_letter_code
_entity_poly.pdbx_strand_id
1 'polypeptide(L)'
;MHRYQPENPLIVQSDRSVLLEVDNPRYAEARDVLARFADLEKSPEYVHTYRISPLSLWNAAAAGLTAEAILGDLERFSKYPLPENVKVDIREAISRYGRVKLILAEGRMLITTDDPILAEELARHRLFAPLVKQRLSNTDFEIDPAQRGHVKRVLVQIGYPAEDLAGYVTGAPLSFDLRTTTLSGQPFALRHYQADAVEVYWAQGSAAGGSGVIVLPCGAGKTIVGIAAMHKAQCATLILTPNTVAVRQWIRELLDKTTLTEEQIGEYSGLKKDVRPVTICTYQVLTYHPRKRGASSALAGGKPSSRRLPDLSEYPHMALFNSMDWGLIVYDEVHLLPAPVFRITAEIQARRRLGLTATLVREDGLEGDVFSLVGPKRYDVPWKDLERQGWIATVECHEVRVAMDEEDRMEYAVASQEQKYHFAATNPRKLAIVSMLAAKHKDDDVLIIGQYIPQLEEIARRLDAPLITGETPVRRREQLFKQFRAGEIHRLVLSKVGNFSVDLPDANVLIQVSGMFGSRQEEAQRLGRILRPKQNGLLAHFYTIVTRDTLDQEYAAKRQLFLTEQGYHYTILYEEEVPGFTPALIAVNPSSAARKVGGLLDSP
;
A
#
# COMPACT_ATOMS: atom_id res chain seq x y z
N MET A 1 25.02 -9.45 33.13
CA MET A 1 25.92 -8.80 32.14
C MET A 1 25.58 -9.40 30.77
N HIS A 2 24.84 -8.71 29.90
CA HIS A 2 24.70 -9.13 28.53
C HIS A 2 26.06 -9.08 27.84
N ARG A 3 26.53 -10.24 27.42
CA ARG A 3 27.83 -10.44 26.79
C ARG A 3 27.69 -10.12 25.31
N TYR A 4 28.70 -9.54 24.68
CA TYR A 4 28.79 -9.40 23.23
C TYR A 4 28.51 -10.74 22.54
N GLN A 5 27.58 -10.77 21.60
CA GLN A 5 27.13 -11.95 20.85
C GLN A 5 27.38 -11.73 19.35
N PRO A 6 28.57 -12.06 18.83
CA PRO A 6 28.96 -11.75 17.45
C PRO A 6 28.13 -12.49 16.42
N GLU A 7 27.51 -13.62 16.77
CA GLU A 7 26.63 -14.42 15.91
C GLU A 7 25.26 -13.78 15.64
N ASN A 8 24.86 -12.80 16.45
CA ASN A 8 23.59 -12.15 16.31
C ASN A 8 23.60 -11.07 15.21
N PRO A 9 22.47 -10.91 14.45
CA PRO A 9 22.43 -10.01 13.29
C PRO A 9 22.14 -8.54 13.60
N LEU A 10 21.62 -8.20 14.81
CA LEU A 10 21.13 -6.86 15.11
C LEU A 10 22.13 -5.99 15.87
N ILE A 11 22.13 -4.70 15.55
CA ILE A 11 22.74 -3.64 16.35
C ILE A 11 21.68 -2.57 16.60
N VAL A 12 21.25 -2.45 17.85
CA VAL A 12 20.26 -1.44 18.25
C VAL A 12 20.98 -0.17 18.68
N GLN A 13 20.63 0.96 18.06
CA GLN A 13 21.25 2.25 18.34
C GLN A 13 20.37 3.10 19.27
N SER A 14 20.98 4.05 19.98
CA SER A 14 20.27 4.90 20.95
C SER A 14 19.25 5.83 20.34
N ASP A 15 19.31 6.11 19.04
CA ASP A 15 18.31 6.89 18.30
C ASP A 15 17.11 6.07 17.83
N ARG A 16 16.98 4.82 18.28
CA ARG A 16 15.95 3.84 17.90
C ARG A 16 16.08 3.31 16.46
N SER A 17 17.22 3.52 15.81
CA SER A 17 17.57 2.78 14.61
C SER A 17 18.04 1.39 14.97
N VAL A 18 17.71 0.41 14.17
CA VAL A 18 18.16 -0.97 14.28
C VAL A 18 18.83 -1.37 12.98
N LEU A 19 20.12 -1.70 13.05
CA LEU A 19 20.87 -2.23 11.92
C LEU A 19 20.75 -3.74 11.90
N LEU A 20 20.46 -4.31 10.74
CA LEU A 20 20.33 -5.75 10.51
C LEU A 20 21.32 -6.19 9.43
N GLU A 21 22.24 -7.09 9.77
CA GLU A 21 23.22 -7.65 8.83
C GLU A 21 22.57 -8.65 7.88
N VAL A 22 22.71 -8.44 6.57
CA VAL A 22 22.05 -9.24 5.53
C VAL A 22 22.68 -10.61 5.36
N ASP A 23 24.02 -10.70 5.43
CA ASP A 23 24.76 -11.97 5.26
C ASP A 23 24.71 -12.90 6.50
N ASN A 24 24.03 -12.47 7.56
CA ASN A 24 23.94 -13.26 8.76
C ASN A 24 22.97 -14.44 8.59
N PRO A 25 23.31 -15.68 9.01
CA PRO A 25 22.43 -16.84 8.91
C PRO A 25 21.05 -16.66 9.58
N ARG A 26 20.96 -15.79 10.60
CA ARG A 26 19.72 -15.48 11.31
C ARG A 26 18.98 -14.26 10.77
N TYR A 27 19.41 -13.74 9.60
CA TYR A 27 18.80 -12.55 8.99
C TYR A 27 17.28 -12.67 8.81
N ALA A 28 16.82 -13.77 8.19
CA ALA A 28 15.40 -13.94 7.89
C ALA A 28 14.53 -13.95 9.16
N GLU A 29 14.98 -14.66 10.21
CA GLU A 29 14.25 -14.72 11.48
C GLU A 29 14.20 -13.33 12.16
N ALA A 30 15.32 -12.61 12.20
CA ALA A 30 15.41 -11.29 12.80
C ALA A 30 14.58 -10.24 12.03
N ARG A 31 14.57 -10.31 10.70
CA ARG A 31 13.75 -9.46 9.83
C ARG A 31 12.26 -9.64 10.11
N ASP A 32 11.78 -10.90 10.16
CA ASP A 32 10.37 -11.22 10.39
C ASP A 32 9.90 -10.74 11.77
N VAL A 33 10.78 -10.79 12.75
CA VAL A 33 10.53 -10.25 14.08
C VAL A 33 10.47 -8.73 14.07
N LEU A 34 11.42 -8.05 13.42
CA LEU A 34 11.44 -6.57 13.32
C LEU A 34 10.22 -6.01 12.62
N ALA A 35 9.75 -6.66 11.55
CA ALA A 35 8.58 -6.23 10.79
C ALA A 35 7.28 -6.10 11.62
N ARG A 36 7.24 -6.69 12.82
CA ARG A 36 6.11 -6.61 13.75
C ARG A 36 6.01 -5.28 14.50
N PHE A 37 7.15 -4.57 14.68
CA PHE A 37 7.22 -3.37 15.52
C PHE A 37 8.21 -2.30 15.05
N ALA A 38 8.79 -2.45 13.87
CA ALA A 38 9.72 -1.49 13.28
C ALA A 38 9.50 -1.37 11.77
N ASP A 39 9.80 -0.21 11.21
CA ASP A 39 9.65 0.12 9.80
C ASP A 39 11.02 0.14 9.10
N LEU A 40 11.16 -0.50 7.93
CA LEU A 40 12.40 -0.48 7.16
C LEU A 40 12.61 0.90 6.51
N GLU A 41 13.71 1.57 6.85
CA GLU A 41 14.08 2.89 6.29
C GLU A 41 15.06 2.78 5.11
N LYS A 42 16.04 1.87 5.22
CA LYS A 42 17.09 1.70 4.20
C LYS A 42 17.46 0.23 4.06
N SER A 43 17.73 -0.21 2.83
CA SER A 43 18.12 -1.58 2.51
C SER A 43 19.35 -1.65 1.60
N PRO A 44 20.53 -1.12 2.00
CA PRO A 44 21.79 -1.38 1.31
C PRO A 44 22.11 -2.87 1.30
N GLU A 45 22.99 -3.28 0.39
CA GLU A 45 23.33 -4.68 0.11
C GLU A 45 23.71 -5.51 1.35
N TYR A 46 24.46 -4.92 2.30
CA TYR A 46 25.01 -5.66 3.45
C TYR A 46 24.34 -5.37 4.79
N VAL A 47 23.69 -4.23 4.95
CA VAL A 47 23.10 -3.82 6.24
C VAL A 47 21.79 -3.07 6.01
N HIS A 48 20.70 -3.60 6.53
CA HIS A 48 19.41 -2.93 6.53
C HIS A 48 19.23 -2.05 7.77
N THR A 49 18.57 -0.91 7.62
CA THR A 49 18.24 0.00 8.71
C THR A 49 16.74 0.03 8.95
N TYR A 50 16.34 -0.35 10.15
CA TYR A 50 14.97 -0.25 10.63
C TYR A 50 14.83 0.92 11.61
N ARG A 51 13.62 1.47 11.71
CA ARG A 51 13.25 2.50 12.67
C ARG A 51 12.14 2.00 13.59
N ILE A 52 12.34 2.08 14.89
CA ILE A 52 11.29 1.88 15.88
C ILE A 52 10.62 3.25 16.11
N SER A 53 9.36 3.39 15.64
CA SER A 53 8.56 4.61 15.76
C SER A 53 7.44 4.44 16.79
N PRO A 54 6.90 5.52 17.38
CA PRO A 54 5.71 5.42 18.22
C PRO A 54 4.55 4.74 17.51
N LEU A 55 4.33 5.04 16.22
CA LEU A 55 3.24 4.45 15.44
C LEU A 55 3.44 2.94 15.23
N SER A 56 4.66 2.49 14.92
CA SER A 56 4.95 1.06 14.76
C SER A 56 4.75 0.30 16.08
N LEU A 57 5.12 0.91 17.20
CA LEU A 57 4.88 0.35 18.54
C LEU A 57 3.39 0.32 18.92
N TRP A 58 2.61 1.34 18.57
CA TRP A 58 1.16 1.33 18.83
C TRP A 58 0.42 0.29 17.96
N ASN A 59 0.85 0.09 16.72
CA ASN A 59 0.34 -1.01 15.91
C ASN A 59 0.69 -2.37 16.53
N ALA A 60 1.90 -2.53 17.04
CA ALA A 60 2.33 -3.74 17.76
C ALA A 60 1.49 -3.98 19.02
N ALA A 61 1.27 -2.92 19.84
CA ALA A 61 0.40 -2.99 21.02
C ALA A 61 -1.05 -3.36 20.67
N ALA A 62 -1.61 -2.76 19.62
CA ALA A 62 -2.95 -3.08 19.14
C ALA A 62 -3.07 -4.52 18.61
N ALA A 63 -1.96 -5.12 18.15
CA ALA A 63 -1.85 -6.53 17.78
C ALA A 63 -1.55 -7.45 18.99
N GLY A 64 -1.48 -6.91 20.20
CA GLY A 64 -1.26 -7.66 21.44
C GLY A 64 0.18 -7.90 21.84
N LEU A 65 1.17 -7.23 21.18
CA LEU A 65 2.58 -7.33 21.62
C LEU A 65 2.80 -6.49 22.88
N THR A 66 3.50 -7.09 23.84
CA THR A 66 3.94 -6.39 25.06
C THR A 66 5.34 -5.79 24.87
N ALA A 67 5.68 -4.81 25.69
CA ALA A 67 7.03 -4.23 25.70
C ALA A 67 8.10 -5.28 26.00
N GLU A 68 7.83 -6.18 26.94
CA GLU A 68 8.74 -7.26 27.32
C GLU A 68 8.96 -8.26 26.20
N ALA A 69 7.94 -8.59 25.41
CA ALA A 69 8.07 -9.43 24.22
C ALA A 69 8.98 -8.76 23.17
N ILE A 70 8.76 -7.47 22.88
CA ILE A 70 9.59 -6.69 21.94
C ILE A 70 11.05 -6.61 22.43
N LEU A 71 11.25 -6.30 23.71
CA LEU A 71 12.59 -6.22 24.30
C LEU A 71 13.28 -7.58 24.29
N GLY A 72 12.57 -8.66 24.60
CA GLY A 72 13.08 -10.02 24.53
C GLY A 72 13.50 -10.43 23.12
N ASP A 73 12.70 -10.07 22.12
CA ASP A 73 13.02 -10.29 20.71
C ASP A 73 14.27 -9.49 20.30
N LEU A 74 14.37 -8.21 20.67
CA LEU A 74 15.55 -7.40 20.39
C LEU A 74 16.80 -7.94 21.09
N GLU A 75 16.73 -8.35 22.37
CA GLU A 75 17.85 -8.94 23.12
C GLU A 75 18.31 -10.27 22.52
N ARG A 76 17.39 -11.10 22.06
CA ARG A 76 17.67 -12.41 21.42
C ARG A 76 18.52 -12.28 20.16
N PHE A 77 18.34 -11.18 19.41
CA PHE A 77 18.99 -10.99 18.11
C PHE A 77 20.08 -9.92 18.13
N SER A 78 20.25 -9.15 19.21
CA SER A 78 21.23 -8.06 19.28
C SER A 78 22.65 -8.56 19.57
N LYS A 79 23.65 -7.98 18.87
CA LYS A 79 25.10 -8.21 19.16
C LYS A 79 25.54 -7.58 20.48
N TYR A 80 24.94 -6.46 20.82
CA TYR A 80 25.29 -5.64 21.95
C TYR A 80 24.12 -5.50 22.92
N PRO A 81 24.39 -5.15 24.19
CA PRO A 81 23.32 -4.77 25.11
C PRO A 81 22.45 -3.67 24.53
N LEU A 82 21.14 -3.76 24.74
CA LEU A 82 20.22 -2.72 24.28
C LEU A 82 20.49 -1.41 25.05
N PRO A 83 20.50 -0.24 24.36
CA PRO A 83 20.59 1.05 25.03
C PRO A 83 19.42 1.25 26.01
N GLU A 84 19.71 1.73 27.22
CA GLU A 84 18.70 1.88 28.27
C GLU A 84 17.57 2.86 27.87
N ASN A 85 17.92 3.95 27.17
CA ASN A 85 16.91 4.89 26.68
C ASN A 85 15.94 4.20 25.71
N VAL A 86 16.41 3.27 24.85
CA VAL A 86 15.53 2.54 23.91
C VAL A 86 14.57 1.61 24.69
N LYS A 87 15.05 0.96 25.75
CA LYS A 87 14.19 0.14 26.60
C LYS A 87 13.09 0.97 27.27
N VAL A 88 13.44 2.14 27.76
CA VAL A 88 12.49 3.08 28.37
C VAL A 88 11.49 3.57 27.35
N ASP A 89 11.96 4.03 26.17
CA ASP A 89 11.11 4.53 25.09
C ASP A 89 10.10 3.49 24.61
N ILE A 90 10.51 2.22 24.46
CA ILE A 90 9.63 1.12 24.04
C ILE A 90 8.55 0.87 25.11
N ARG A 91 8.94 0.76 26.39
CA ARG A 91 7.98 0.56 27.48
C ARG A 91 6.99 1.71 27.56
N GLU A 92 7.48 2.94 27.45
CA GLU A 92 6.63 4.12 27.50
C GLU A 92 5.67 4.17 26.33
N ALA A 93 6.13 3.98 25.09
CA ALA A 93 5.27 4.02 23.90
C ALA A 93 4.19 2.92 23.94
N ILE A 94 4.56 1.68 24.26
CA ILE A 94 3.61 0.57 24.40
C ILE A 94 2.58 0.86 25.51
N SER A 95 3.04 1.36 26.67
CA SER A 95 2.14 1.65 27.80
C SER A 95 1.14 2.78 27.52
N ARG A 96 1.43 3.66 26.55
CA ARG A 96 0.53 4.76 26.18
C ARG A 96 -0.71 4.28 25.42
N TYR A 97 -0.60 3.16 24.67
CA TYR A 97 -1.76 2.57 24.01
C TYR A 97 -2.70 1.94 25.02
N GLY A 98 -4.01 2.26 24.95
CA GLY A 98 -5.03 1.76 25.86
C GLY A 98 -5.15 2.48 27.21
N ARG A 99 -4.23 3.44 27.55
CA ARG A 99 -4.40 4.31 28.73
C ARG A 99 -5.53 5.29 28.58
N VAL A 100 -5.81 5.71 27.36
CA VAL A 100 -6.96 6.55 27.01
C VAL A 100 -7.96 5.66 26.27
N LYS A 101 -9.17 5.59 26.76
CA LYS A 101 -10.26 4.81 26.16
C LYS A 101 -11.39 5.74 25.73
N LEU A 102 -11.99 5.40 24.61
CA LEU A 102 -13.21 6.04 24.14
C LEU A 102 -14.33 5.04 24.29
N ILE A 103 -15.30 5.36 25.14
CA ILE A 103 -16.41 4.48 25.51
C ILE A 103 -17.76 5.15 25.32
N LEU A 104 -18.81 4.35 25.20
CA LEU A 104 -20.20 4.82 25.28
C LEU A 104 -20.78 4.33 26.62
N ALA A 105 -21.08 5.25 27.53
CA ALA A 105 -21.65 4.96 28.82
C ALA A 105 -22.90 5.83 29.06
N GLU A 106 -24.01 5.25 29.46
CA GLU A 106 -25.28 5.95 29.71
C GLU A 106 -25.74 6.87 28.56
N GLY A 107 -25.47 6.44 27.30
CA GLY A 107 -25.80 7.21 26.11
C GLY A 107 -24.85 8.40 25.83
N ARG A 108 -23.79 8.58 26.62
CA ARG A 108 -22.79 9.64 26.46
C ARG A 108 -21.50 9.06 25.89
N MET A 109 -20.87 9.80 25.00
CA MET A 109 -19.53 9.47 24.47
C MET A 109 -18.48 10.05 25.39
N LEU A 110 -17.65 9.18 25.98
CA LEU A 110 -16.65 9.56 26.96
C LEU A 110 -15.24 9.22 26.50
N ILE A 111 -14.31 10.12 26.77
CA ILE A 111 -12.88 9.82 26.87
C ILE A 111 -12.60 9.59 28.35
N THR A 112 -12.06 8.42 28.65
CA THR A 112 -11.71 8.02 30.00
C THR A 112 -10.27 7.55 30.10
N THR A 113 -9.65 7.76 31.26
CA THR A 113 -8.34 7.22 31.62
C THR A 113 -8.36 6.81 33.08
N ASP A 114 -7.53 5.85 33.46
CA ASP A 114 -7.35 5.44 34.85
C ASP A 114 -6.31 6.29 35.61
N ASP A 115 -5.66 7.24 34.93
CA ASP A 115 -4.62 8.11 35.46
C ASP A 115 -5.11 9.57 35.57
N PRO A 116 -5.36 10.08 36.82
CA PRO A 116 -5.79 11.46 37.03
C PRO A 116 -4.75 12.51 36.58
N ILE A 117 -3.44 12.17 36.57
CA ILE A 117 -2.38 13.08 36.12
C ILE A 117 -2.46 13.23 34.61
N LEU A 118 -2.60 12.12 33.88
CA LEU A 118 -2.83 12.14 32.44
C LEU A 118 -4.12 12.88 32.07
N ALA A 119 -5.21 12.68 32.84
CA ALA A 119 -6.44 13.40 32.63
C ALA A 119 -6.25 14.93 32.74
N GLU A 120 -5.48 15.38 33.73
CA GLU A 120 -5.20 16.80 33.89
C GLU A 120 -4.28 17.35 32.76
N GLU A 121 -3.31 16.57 32.31
CA GLU A 121 -2.49 16.90 31.14
C GLU A 121 -3.35 17.08 29.88
N LEU A 122 -4.23 16.11 29.61
CA LEU A 122 -5.16 16.17 28.48
C LEU A 122 -6.11 17.37 28.57
N ALA A 123 -6.69 17.63 29.75
CA ALA A 123 -7.62 18.74 29.98
C ALA A 123 -6.98 20.11 29.65
N ARG A 124 -5.68 20.24 29.87
CA ARG A 124 -4.93 21.49 29.60
C ARG A 124 -4.32 21.55 28.20
N HIS A 125 -4.34 20.44 27.48
CA HIS A 125 -3.69 20.39 26.17
C HIS A 125 -4.49 21.20 25.13
N ARG A 126 -3.82 22.17 24.46
CA ARG A 126 -4.44 23.14 23.53
C ARG A 126 -5.25 22.53 22.38
N LEU A 127 -4.91 21.30 21.93
CA LEU A 127 -5.61 20.62 20.85
C LEU A 127 -6.78 19.78 21.35
N PHE A 128 -6.72 19.27 22.60
CA PHE A 128 -7.76 18.40 23.16
C PHE A 128 -8.83 19.18 23.92
N ALA A 129 -8.46 20.18 24.73
CA ALA A 129 -9.37 20.97 25.55
C ALA A 129 -10.60 21.52 24.79
N PRO A 130 -10.48 22.05 23.55
CA PRO A 130 -11.63 22.54 22.79
C PRO A 130 -12.63 21.46 22.35
N LEU A 131 -12.25 20.19 22.40
CA LEU A 131 -13.09 19.04 22.00
C LEU A 131 -13.89 18.47 23.15
N VAL A 132 -13.59 18.89 24.38
CA VAL A 132 -14.28 18.46 25.59
C VAL A 132 -15.56 19.29 25.74
N LYS A 133 -16.71 18.60 25.75
CA LYS A 133 -18.02 19.21 26.02
C LYS A 133 -18.20 19.51 27.50
N GLN A 134 -17.85 18.53 28.34
CA GLN A 134 -17.94 18.63 29.80
C GLN A 134 -16.95 17.66 30.44
N ARG A 135 -16.31 18.07 31.53
CA ARG A 135 -15.56 17.19 32.43
C ARG A 135 -16.53 16.62 33.46
N LEU A 136 -16.68 15.29 33.51
CA LEU A 136 -17.62 14.61 34.39
C LEU A 136 -16.98 14.18 35.72
N SER A 137 -15.69 13.82 35.66
CA SER A 137 -14.92 13.40 36.83
C SER A 137 -13.46 13.84 36.72
N ASN A 138 -12.62 13.36 37.63
CA ASN A 138 -11.17 13.58 37.53
C ASN A 138 -10.52 12.87 36.34
N THR A 139 -11.22 11.87 35.75
CA THR A 139 -10.69 11.00 34.71
C THR A 139 -11.56 10.91 33.46
N ASP A 140 -12.79 11.49 33.49
CA ASP A 140 -13.77 11.32 32.43
C ASP A 140 -14.17 12.64 31.77
N PHE A 141 -14.16 12.65 30.45
CA PHE A 141 -14.50 13.80 29.61
C PHE A 141 -15.63 13.40 28.65
N GLU A 142 -16.75 14.10 28.69
CA GLU A 142 -17.79 13.99 27.66
C GLU A 142 -17.35 14.73 26.40
N ILE A 143 -17.50 14.06 25.26
CA ILE A 143 -17.25 14.63 23.93
C ILE A 143 -18.51 14.51 23.06
N ASP A 144 -18.58 15.34 22.03
CA ASP A 144 -19.61 15.20 21.00
C ASP A 144 -19.35 13.92 20.17
N PRO A 145 -20.32 13.00 20.04
CA PRO A 145 -20.21 11.81 19.18
C PRO A 145 -19.77 12.13 17.73
N ALA A 146 -20.17 13.27 17.18
CA ALA A 146 -19.75 13.73 15.86
C ALA A 146 -18.23 14.05 15.80
N GLN A 147 -17.61 14.37 16.93
CA GLN A 147 -16.18 14.65 17.04
C GLN A 147 -15.33 13.39 17.30
N ARG A 148 -15.92 12.19 17.39
CA ARG A 148 -15.23 10.93 17.72
C ARG A 148 -13.93 10.74 16.94
N GLY A 149 -13.96 10.89 15.62
CA GLY A 149 -12.77 10.69 14.78
C GLY A 149 -11.75 11.82 14.95
N HIS A 150 -12.21 13.06 15.12
CA HIS A 150 -11.32 14.19 15.34
C HIS A 150 -10.57 14.09 16.67
N VAL A 151 -11.26 13.69 17.72
CA VAL A 151 -10.66 13.43 19.05
C VAL A 151 -9.59 12.35 18.96
N LYS A 152 -9.87 11.21 18.29
CA LYS A 152 -8.90 10.13 18.11
C LYS A 152 -7.64 10.60 17.38
N ARG A 153 -7.82 11.40 16.33
CA ARG A 153 -6.70 11.98 15.58
C ARG A 153 -5.84 12.90 16.43
N VAL A 154 -6.48 13.77 17.23
CA VAL A 154 -5.77 14.66 18.16
C VAL A 154 -5.02 13.85 19.21
N LEU A 155 -5.62 12.79 19.77
CA LEU A 155 -4.98 11.94 20.76
C LEU A 155 -3.74 11.22 20.20
N VAL A 156 -3.77 10.77 18.94
CA VAL A 156 -2.58 10.25 18.25
C VAL A 156 -1.50 11.33 18.10
N GLN A 157 -1.87 12.56 17.72
CA GLN A 157 -0.92 13.67 17.56
C GLN A 157 -0.22 14.06 18.87
N ILE A 158 -0.89 13.96 20.00
CA ILE A 158 -0.32 14.26 21.33
C ILE A 158 0.35 13.04 21.99
N GLY A 159 0.36 11.88 21.31
CA GLY A 159 1.08 10.70 21.74
C GLY A 159 0.33 9.76 22.69
N TYR A 160 -0.99 9.89 22.79
CA TYR A 160 -1.87 9.02 23.59
C TYR A 160 -3.01 8.46 22.73
N PRO A 161 -2.73 7.49 21.84
CA PRO A 161 -3.77 6.92 20.98
C PRO A 161 -4.88 6.28 21.81
N ALA A 162 -6.13 6.65 21.50
CA ALA A 162 -7.27 6.09 22.21
C ALA A 162 -7.61 4.69 21.71
N GLU A 163 -7.84 3.77 22.65
CA GLU A 163 -8.53 2.51 22.38
C GLU A 163 -10.03 2.79 22.25
N ASP A 164 -10.59 2.51 21.08
CA ASP A 164 -11.98 2.85 20.76
C ASP A 164 -12.92 1.69 21.07
N LEU A 165 -13.59 1.76 22.19
CA LEU A 165 -14.53 0.77 22.73
C LEU A 165 -15.99 1.26 22.74
N ALA A 166 -16.29 2.37 22.04
CA ALA A 166 -17.64 2.96 22.04
C ALA A 166 -18.67 2.16 21.21
N GLY A 167 -18.24 1.08 20.56
CA GLY A 167 -19.09 0.24 19.74
C GLY A 167 -19.47 0.85 18.38
N TYR A 168 -20.30 0.11 17.64
CA TYR A 168 -20.69 0.45 16.28
C TYR A 168 -22.19 0.24 16.07
N VAL A 169 -22.77 1.01 15.14
CA VAL A 169 -24.14 0.77 14.66
C VAL A 169 -24.18 -0.52 13.83
N THR A 170 -25.26 -1.25 13.90
CA THR A 170 -25.44 -2.49 13.15
C THR A 170 -25.64 -2.27 11.67
N GLY A 171 -26.22 -1.13 11.28
CA GLY A 171 -26.64 -0.83 9.92
C GLY A 171 -27.89 -1.57 9.48
N ALA A 172 -28.36 -1.30 8.26
CA ALA A 172 -29.48 -2.02 7.67
C ALA A 172 -29.10 -3.49 7.46
N PRO A 173 -29.95 -4.46 7.85
CA PRO A 173 -29.63 -5.87 7.75
C PRO A 173 -29.54 -6.32 6.28
N LEU A 174 -28.56 -7.16 5.99
CA LEU A 174 -28.39 -7.83 4.70
C LEU A 174 -27.89 -9.25 4.97
N SER A 175 -28.74 -10.23 4.75
CA SER A 175 -28.38 -11.64 4.94
C SER A 175 -27.92 -12.25 3.62
N PHE A 176 -26.79 -12.92 3.65
CA PHE A 176 -26.24 -13.73 2.56
C PHE A 176 -25.22 -14.73 3.10
N ASP A 177 -24.93 -15.76 2.31
CA ASP A 177 -23.96 -16.80 2.64
C ASP A 177 -22.80 -16.83 1.64
N LEU A 178 -21.64 -17.34 2.11
CA LEU A 178 -20.54 -17.73 1.23
C LEU A 178 -20.89 -19.07 0.55
N ARG A 179 -20.68 -19.17 -0.75
CA ARG A 179 -20.86 -20.41 -1.46
C ARG A 179 -19.73 -21.40 -1.12
N THR A 180 -20.01 -22.68 -1.15
CA THR A 180 -18.99 -23.74 -1.11
C THR A 180 -18.48 -24.13 -2.50
N THR A 181 -19.21 -23.70 -3.52
CA THR A 181 -18.88 -23.90 -4.93
C THR A 181 -19.19 -22.60 -5.67
N THR A 182 -18.24 -22.09 -6.46
CA THR A 182 -18.41 -20.89 -7.28
C THR A 182 -19.47 -21.10 -8.36
N LEU A 183 -19.94 -20.01 -8.99
CA LEU A 183 -20.84 -20.12 -10.16
C LEU A 183 -20.18 -20.86 -11.32
N SER A 184 -18.85 -20.82 -11.43
CA SER A 184 -18.08 -21.58 -12.43
C SER A 184 -17.88 -23.06 -12.09
N GLY A 185 -18.45 -23.53 -10.97
CA GLY A 185 -18.40 -24.95 -10.54
C GLY A 185 -17.11 -25.35 -9.80
N GLN A 186 -16.27 -24.42 -9.41
CA GLN A 186 -15.03 -24.71 -8.68
C GLN A 186 -15.29 -24.73 -7.17
N PRO A 187 -14.67 -25.64 -6.40
CA PRO A 187 -14.74 -25.62 -4.94
C PRO A 187 -14.23 -24.29 -4.40
N PHE A 188 -14.94 -23.75 -3.42
CA PHE A 188 -14.57 -22.49 -2.77
C PHE A 188 -14.59 -22.63 -1.26
N ALA A 189 -13.50 -22.25 -0.62
CA ALA A 189 -13.37 -22.11 0.82
C ALA A 189 -12.36 -20.99 1.12
N LEU A 190 -12.49 -20.36 2.26
CA LEU A 190 -11.49 -19.41 2.75
C LEU A 190 -10.20 -20.17 3.06
N ARG A 191 -9.07 -19.61 2.64
CA ARG A 191 -7.76 -20.06 3.07
C ARG A 191 -7.58 -19.76 4.56
N HIS A 192 -6.78 -20.55 5.28
CA HIS A 192 -6.60 -20.38 6.74
C HIS A 192 -6.26 -18.92 7.12
N TYR A 193 -5.25 -18.31 6.47
CA TYR A 193 -4.86 -16.92 6.76
C TYR A 193 -5.95 -15.89 6.45
N GLN A 194 -6.85 -16.17 5.50
CA GLN A 194 -8.00 -15.31 5.19
C GLN A 194 -9.04 -15.39 6.31
N ALA A 195 -9.31 -16.61 6.81
CA ALA A 195 -10.19 -16.83 7.94
C ALA A 195 -9.63 -16.17 9.21
N ASP A 196 -8.34 -16.38 9.50
CA ASP A 196 -7.64 -15.77 10.65
C ASP A 196 -7.71 -14.24 10.60
N ALA A 197 -7.44 -13.64 9.44
CA ALA A 197 -7.52 -12.20 9.24
C ALA A 197 -8.92 -11.64 9.57
N VAL A 198 -9.96 -12.35 9.14
CA VAL A 198 -11.35 -11.94 9.39
C VAL A 198 -11.70 -12.12 10.88
N GLU A 199 -11.29 -13.21 11.52
CA GLU A 199 -11.57 -13.43 12.95
C GLU A 199 -10.88 -12.39 13.84
N VAL A 200 -9.62 -12.07 13.57
CA VAL A 200 -8.88 -11.01 14.29
C VAL A 200 -9.53 -9.64 14.09
N TYR A 201 -9.95 -9.32 12.86
CA TYR A 201 -10.66 -8.07 12.56
C TYR A 201 -12.01 -8.01 13.28
N TRP A 202 -12.78 -9.09 13.23
CA TRP A 202 -14.15 -9.16 13.78
C TRP A 202 -14.19 -9.19 15.31
N ALA A 203 -13.18 -9.84 15.92
CA ALA A 203 -13.04 -10.00 17.38
C ALA A 203 -14.36 -10.38 18.05
N GLN A 204 -15.03 -11.41 17.53
CA GLN A 204 -16.33 -11.94 18.01
C GLN A 204 -17.47 -10.90 17.98
N GLY A 205 -17.38 -9.86 17.15
CA GLY A 205 -18.35 -8.78 17.06
C GLY A 205 -18.29 -7.77 18.21
N SER A 206 -17.27 -7.86 19.06
CA SER A 206 -17.07 -6.95 20.21
C SER A 206 -16.77 -5.52 19.78
N ALA A 207 -16.84 -4.59 20.72
CA ALA A 207 -16.45 -3.18 20.48
C ALA A 207 -14.95 -3.01 20.15
N ALA A 208 -14.09 -3.93 20.55
CA ALA A 208 -12.67 -3.93 20.24
C ALA A 208 -12.38 -4.35 18.80
N GLY A 209 -13.31 -5.07 18.14
CA GLY A 209 -13.22 -5.45 16.72
C GLY A 209 -13.96 -4.50 15.79
N GLY A 210 -14.05 -4.85 14.51
CA GLY A 210 -14.85 -4.13 13.51
C GLY A 210 -14.24 -2.81 13.01
N SER A 211 -13.01 -2.46 13.42
CA SER A 211 -12.23 -1.40 12.80
C SER A 211 -10.73 -1.75 12.75
N GLY A 212 -10.11 -1.50 11.62
CA GLY A 212 -8.69 -1.78 11.44
C GLY A 212 -8.31 -2.05 9.99
N VAL A 213 -7.02 -2.31 9.81
CA VAL A 213 -6.42 -2.58 8.50
C VAL A 213 -5.90 -4.02 8.46
N ILE A 214 -6.18 -4.69 7.35
CA ILE A 214 -5.62 -6.01 7.00
C ILE A 214 -4.64 -5.79 5.86
N VAL A 215 -3.39 -6.24 6.06
CA VAL A 215 -2.30 -6.14 5.09
C VAL A 215 -2.05 -7.53 4.51
N LEU A 216 -2.25 -7.69 3.21
CA LEU A 216 -2.05 -8.94 2.50
C LEU A 216 -1.43 -8.69 1.13
N PRO A 217 -0.53 -9.59 0.64
CA PRO A 217 0.06 -9.48 -0.69
C PRO A 217 -0.97 -9.29 -1.80
N CYS A 218 -0.53 -8.72 -2.92
CA CYS A 218 -1.29 -8.81 -4.16
C CYS A 218 -1.44 -10.30 -4.54
N GLY A 219 -2.64 -10.70 -5.00
CA GLY A 219 -2.92 -12.11 -5.31
C GLY A 219 -3.32 -12.98 -4.12
N ALA A 220 -3.12 -12.54 -2.87
CA ALA A 220 -3.55 -13.29 -1.68
C ALA A 220 -5.07 -13.26 -1.40
N GLY A 221 -5.86 -12.59 -2.24
CA GLY A 221 -7.32 -12.57 -2.13
C GLY A 221 -7.86 -11.56 -1.11
N LYS A 222 -7.32 -10.33 -1.07
CA LYS A 222 -7.86 -9.22 -0.25
C LYS A 222 -9.37 -9.04 -0.41
N THR A 223 -9.87 -9.11 -1.65
CA THR A 223 -11.30 -9.02 -1.97
C THR A 223 -12.11 -10.10 -1.23
N ILE A 224 -11.58 -11.34 -1.17
CA ILE A 224 -12.22 -12.45 -0.47
C ILE A 224 -12.28 -12.19 1.04
N VAL A 225 -11.22 -11.64 1.62
CA VAL A 225 -11.22 -11.23 3.05
C VAL A 225 -12.27 -10.15 3.31
N GLY A 226 -12.40 -9.16 2.41
CA GLY A 226 -13.44 -8.15 2.50
C GLY A 226 -14.85 -8.76 2.43
N ILE A 227 -15.10 -9.70 1.50
CA ILE A 227 -16.38 -10.43 1.36
C ILE A 227 -16.67 -11.25 2.63
N ALA A 228 -15.66 -11.93 3.18
CA ALA A 228 -15.82 -12.70 4.41
C ALA A 228 -16.09 -11.81 5.63
N ALA A 229 -15.51 -10.62 5.71
CA ALA A 229 -15.84 -9.64 6.74
C ALA A 229 -17.28 -9.10 6.58
N MET A 230 -17.76 -8.88 5.36
CA MET A 230 -19.16 -8.56 5.08
C MET A 230 -20.10 -9.67 5.52
N HIS A 231 -19.74 -10.93 5.25
CA HIS A 231 -20.50 -12.09 5.69
C HIS A 231 -20.57 -12.17 7.24
N LYS A 232 -19.52 -11.82 7.96
CA LYS A 232 -19.59 -11.71 9.45
C LYS A 232 -20.49 -10.56 9.89
N ALA A 233 -20.47 -9.44 9.19
CA ALA A 233 -21.23 -8.23 9.56
C ALA A 233 -22.72 -8.32 9.23
N GLN A 234 -23.14 -9.07 8.19
CA GLN A 234 -24.53 -9.27 7.76
C GLN A 234 -25.33 -7.96 7.65
N CYS A 235 -24.75 -6.92 7.08
CA CYS A 235 -25.33 -5.59 7.00
C CYS A 235 -25.02 -4.89 5.67
N ALA A 236 -25.79 -3.85 5.37
CA ALA A 236 -25.53 -2.99 4.21
C ALA A 236 -24.08 -2.47 4.25
N THR A 237 -23.39 -2.63 3.13
CA THR A 237 -21.97 -2.38 3.02
C THR A 237 -21.63 -1.43 1.87
N LEU A 238 -20.84 -0.40 2.18
CA LEU A 238 -20.25 0.50 1.20
C LEU A 238 -18.79 0.09 0.96
N ILE A 239 -18.43 -0.19 -0.30
CA ILE A 239 -17.07 -0.58 -0.69
C ILE A 239 -16.47 0.55 -1.53
N LEU A 240 -15.33 1.08 -1.10
CA LEU A 240 -14.62 2.15 -1.77
C LEU A 240 -13.37 1.59 -2.44
N THR A 241 -13.23 1.86 -3.74
CA THR A 241 -12.18 1.29 -4.58
C THR A 241 -11.39 2.37 -5.32
N PRO A 242 -10.15 2.10 -5.74
CA PRO A 242 -9.34 3.09 -6.45
C PRO A 242 -9.86 3.43 -7.86
N ASN A 243 -10.58 2.51 -8.52
CA ASN A 243 -10.98 2.67 -9.93
C ASN A 243 -12.13 1.74 -10.34
N THR A 244 -12.68 1.96 -11.55
CA THR A 244 -13.81 1.20 -12.07
C THR A 244 -13.51 -0.27 -12.38
N VAL A 245 -12.25 -0.63 -12.61
CA VAL A 245 -11.87 -2.04 -12.82
C VAL A 245 -11.98 -2.81 -11.51
N ALA A 246 -11.53 -2.22 -10.40
CA ALA A 246 -11.71 -2.80 -9.08
C ALA A 246 -13.20 -2.92 -8.73
N VAL A 247 -14.05 -1.94 -9.09
CA VAL A 247 -15.51 -2.04 -8.94
C VAL A 247 -16.04 -3.30 -9.63
N ARG A 248 -15.70 -3.51 -10.89
CA ARG A 248 -16.14 -4.69 -11.66
C ARG A 248 -15.59 -6.00 -11.09
N GLN A 249 -14.36 -5.99 -10.59
CA GLN A 249 -13.78 -7.14 -9.92
C GLN A 249 -14.58 -7.49 -8.66
N TRP A 250 -14.86 -6.51 -7.80
CA TRP A 250 -15.67 -6.74 -6.60
C TRP A 250 -17.05 -7.29 -6.93
N ILE A 251 -17.74 -6.74 -7.94
CA ILE A 251 -19.07 -7.24 -8.38
C ILE A 251 -18.98 -8.70 -8.80
N ARG A 252 -17.99 -9.05 -9.64
CA ARG A 252 -17.80 -10.44 -10.10
C ARG A 252 -17.52 -11.40 -8.95
N GLU A 253 -16.64 -11.02 -8.02
CA GLU A 253 -16.27 -11.84 -6.88
C GLU A 253 -17.46 -12.04 -5.91
N LEU A 254 -18.25 -10.99 -5.66
CA LEU A 254 -19.47 -11.06 -4.86
C LEU A 254 -20.49 -12.04 -5.48
N LEU A 255 -20.79 -11.88 -6.77
CA LEU A 255 -21.75 -12.77 -7.46
C LEU A 255 -21.27 -14.22 -7.52
N ASP A 256 -19.98 -14.43 -7.79
CA ASP A 256 -19.40 -15.77 -7.96
C ASP A 256 -19.32 -16.55 -6.63
N LYS A 257 -19.04 -15.88 -5.53
CA LYS A 257 -18.67 -16.50 -4.24
C LYS A 257 -19.69 -16.36 -3.12
N THR A 258 -20.76 -15.61 -3.38
CA THR A 258 -21.83 -15.42 -2.38
C THR A 258 -23.21 -15.70 -2.96
N THR A 259 -24.21 -15.76 -2.10
CA THR A 259 -25.63 -15.89 -2.50
C THR A 259 -26.27 -14.55 -2.89
N LEU A 260 -25.51 -13.43 -2.89
CA LEU A 260 -26.01 -12.13 -3.31
C LEU A 260 -26.42 -12.13 -4.79
N THR A 261 -27.46 -11.36 -5.10
CA THR A 261 -28.00 -11.19 -6.46
C THR A 261 -27.59 -9.83 -7.07
N GLU A 262 -27.75 -9.68 -8.38
CA GLU A 262 -27.47 -8.42 -9.07
C GLU A 262 -28.33 -7.26 -8.52
N GLU A 263 -29.56 -7.52 -8.06
CA GLU A 263 -30.43 -6.50 -7.47
C GLU A 263 -29.94 -5.97 -6.11
N GLN A 264 -29.09 -6.72 -5.42
CA GLN A 264 -28.51 -6.34 -4.12
C GLN A 264 -27.16 -5.61 -4.26
N ILE A 265 -26.56 -5.61 -5.46
CA ILE A 265 -25.25 -5.04 -5.71
C ILE A 265 -25.36 -3.83 -6.65
N GLY A 266 -24.90 -2.67 -6.19
CA GLY A 266 -24.93 -1.41 -6.92
C GLY A 266 -23.52 -0.94 -7.33
N GLU A 267 -23.42 -0.35 -8.53
CA GLU A 267 -22.23 0.36 -8.99
C GLU A 267 -22.43 1.87 -8.87
N TYR A 268 -21.55 2.55 -8.12
CA TYR A 268 -21.53 3.99 -8.00
C TYR A 268 -20.22 4.53 -8.57
N SER A 269 -20.20 4.78 -9.87
CA SER A 269 -19.01 5.17 -10.64
C SER A 269 -19.29 6.40 -11.52
N GLY A 270 -18.34 6.78 -12.38
CA GLY A 270 -18.55 7.80 -13.40
C GLY A 270 -19.67 7.46 -14.40
N LEU A 271 -19.98 6.16 -14.56
CA LEU A 271 -20.94 5.66 -15.56
C LEU A 271 -22.31 5.35 -14.96
N LYS A 272 -22.38 4.89 -13.72
CA LYS A 272 -23.60 4.49 -13.01
C LYS A 272 -23.67 5.16 -11.65
N LYS A 273 -24.88 5.35 -11.13
CA LYS A 273 -25.18 5.93 -9.82
C LYS A 273 -26.22 5.09 -9.09
N ASP A 274 -26.02 3.77 -9.08
CA ASP A 274 -26.96 2.83 -8.48
C ASP A 274 -26.55 2.54 -7.02
N VAL A 275 -27.45 2.84 -6.08
CA VAL A 275 -27.26 2.61 -4.65
C VAL A 275 -28.09 1.40 -4.24
N ARG A 276 -27.44 0.38 -3.71
CA ARG A 276 -28.00 -0.90 -3.29
C ARG A 276 -27.44 -1.30 -1.90
N PRO A 277 -27.98 -2.33 -1.25
CA PRO A 277 -27.45 -2.79 0.05
C PRO A 277 -25.94 -3.09 0.04
N VAL A 278 -25.38 -3.56 -1.07
CA VAL A 278 -23.93 -3.57 -1.31
C VAL A 278 -23.64 -2.58 -2.43
N THR A 279 -22.99 -1.49 -2.12
CA THR A 279 -22.66 -0.47 -3.12
C THR A 279 -21.14 -0.35 -3.25
N ILE A 280 -20.63 -0.47 -4.48
CA ILE A 280 -19.21 -0.31 -4.78
C ILE A 280 -18.99 1.02 -5.48
N CYS A 281 -18.14 1.87 -4.90
CA CYS A 281 -17.87 3.23 -5.36
C CYS A 281 -16.40 3.46 -5.62
N THR A 282 -16.04 4.35 -6.57
CA THR A 282 -14.65 4.77 -6.77
C THR A 282 -14.31 6.01 -5.96
N TYR A 283 -13.06 6.11 -5.45
CA TYR A 283 -12.56 7.33 -4.80
C TYR A 283 -12.68 8.57 -5.69
N GLN A 284 -12.45 8.41 -7.00
CA GLN A 284 -12.53 9.51 -7.96
C GLN A 284 -13.91 10.17 -8.02
N VAL A 285 -14.97 9.37 -7.97
CA VAL A 285 -16.34 9.92 -7.98
C VAL A 285 -16.62 10.67 -6.69
N LEU A 286 -16.22 10.13 -5.55
CA LEU A 286 -16.41 10.80 -4.25
C LEU A 286 -15.67 12.13 -4.17
N THR A 287 -14.48 12.21 -4.76
CA THR A 287 -13.66 13.42 -4.77
C THR A 287 -13.89 14.33 -5.98
N TYR A 288 -14.91 14.05 -6.77
CA TYR A 288 -15.30 14.92 -7.88
C TYR A 288 -15.77 16.26 -7.35
N HIS A 289 -15.11 17.33 -7.81
CA HIS A 289 -15.44 18.72 -7.51
C HIS A 289 -15.88 19.42 -8.81
N PRO A 290 -17.13 19.89 -8.94
CA PRO A 290 -17.55 20.64 -10.12
C PRO A 290 -16.80 21.97 -10.17
N ARG A 291 -15.87 22.13 -11.12
CA ARG A 291 -15.22 23.44 -11.36
C ARG A 291 -16.30 24.46 -11.73
N LYS A 292 -16.38 25.57 -11.02
CA LYS A 292 -17.17 26.73 -11.43
C LYS A 292 -16.66 27.15 -12.81
N ARG A 293 -17.47 26.97 -13.87
CA ARG A 293 -17.19 27.53 -15.18
C ARG A 293 -17.11 29.05 -15.01
N GLY A 294 -15.92 29.65 -15.10
CA GLY A 294 -15.76 31.11 -15.07
C GLY A 294 -14.59 31.68 -14.26
N ALA A 295 -13.85 30.87 -13.50
CA ALA A 295 -12.62 31.37 -12.88
C ALA A 295 -11.44 31.13 -13.84
N SER A 296 -11.02 32.18 -14.55
CA SER A 296 -9.76 32.18 -15.30
C SER A 296 -8.61 31.81 -14.37
N SER A 297 -7.73 30.96 -14.86
CA SER A 297 -6.48 30.63 -14.22
C SER A 297 -5.61 31.89 -14.13
N ALA A 298 -5.75 32.66 -13.05
CA ALA A 298 -4.77 33.66 -12.67
C ALA A 298 -3.73 32.95 -11.83
N LEU A 299 -2.54 32.84 -12.39
CA LEU A 299 -1.24 32.63 -11.76
C LEU A 299 -1.24 32.97 -10.27
N ALA A 300 -1.12 31.95 -9.42
CA ALA A 300 -0.68 32.14 -8.06
C ALA A 300 0.29 31.01 -7.71
N GLY A 301 1.56 31.23 -7.99
CA GLY A 301 2.68 30.56 -7.36
C GLY A 301 2.75 30.94 -5.88
N GLY A 302 1.76 30.55 -5.11
CA GLY A 302 1.71 30.67 -3.66
C GLY A 302 1.75 29.27 -3.06
N LYS A 303 2.76 28.96 -2.24
CA LYS A 303 2.74 27.81 -1.34
C LYS A 303 1.37 27.77 -0.64
N PRO A 304 0.71 26.60 -0.53
CA PRO A 304 -0.55 26.51 0.18
C PRO A 304 -0.32 26.88 1.64
N SER A 305 -0.68 28.12 1.99
CA SER A 305 -0.73 28.59 3.36
C SER A 305 -1.98 28.02 4.02
N SER A 306 -1.76 27.42 5.18
CA SER A 306 -2.75 26.86 6.11
C SER A 306 -3.59 25.68 5.58
N ARG A 307 -3.46 24.54 6.27
CA ARG A 307 -4.20 23.29 6.17
C ARG A 307 -5.70 23.49 6.45
N ARG A 308 -6.42 24.20 5.60
CA ARG A 308 -7.87 24.23 5.67
C ARG A 308 -8.37 22.90 5.09
N LEU A 309 -9.00 22.10 5.93
CA LEU A 309 -9.65 20.85 5.46
C LEU A 309 -10.71 21.23 4.41
N PRO A 310 -10.82 20.47 3.31
CA PRO A 310 -11.79 20.76 2.25
C PRO A 310 -13.22 20.73 2.81
N ASP A 311 -14.07 21.65 2.38
CA ASP A 311 -15.48 21.66 2.76
C ASP A 311 -16.19 20.52 2.04
N LEU A 312 -16.83 19.60 2.78
CA LEU A 312 -17.52 18.44 2.21
C LEU A 312 -18.73 18.82 1.35
N SER A 313 -19.30 20.03 1.55
CA SER A 313 -20.39 20.55 0.72
C SER A 313 -19.97 20.77 -0.74
N GLU A 314 -18.69 20.91 -1.01
CA GLU A 314 -18.12 21.06 -2.36
C GLU A 314 -18.05 19.72 -3.13
N TYR A 315 -18.29 18.59 -2.46
CA TYR A 315 -18.19 17.24 -3.01
C TYR A 315 -19.57 16.55 -3.02
N PRO A 316 -20.38 16.74 -4.07
CA PRO A 316 -21.78 16.32 -4.10
C PRO A 316 -21.98 14.82 -3.89
N HIS A 317 -21.00 14.00 -4.26
CA HIS A 317 -21.07 12.54 -4.12
C HIS A 317 -20.75 12.02 -2.71
N MET A 318 -20.28 12.88 -1.80
CA MET A 318 -20.10 12.51 -0.38
C MET A 318 -21.44 12.22 0.31
N ALA A 319 -22.57 12.70 -0.23
CA ALA A 319 -23.90 12.33 0.23
C ALA A 319 -24.17 10.81 0.19
N LEU A 320 -23.40 10.04 -0.59
CA LEU A 320 -23.46 8.57 -0.63
C LEU A 320 -23.28 7.94 0.77
N PHE A 321 -22.44 8.53 1.62
CA PHE A 321 -22.22 8.01 2.98
C PHE A 321 -23.47 8.04 3.87
N ASN A 322 -24.45 8.89 3.52
CA ASN A 322 -25.72 9.04 4.21
C ASN A 322 -26.93 8.52 3.41
N SER A 323 -26.71 7.96 2.22
CA SER A 323 -27.80 7.49 1.34
C SER A 323 -28.46 6.19 1.81
N MET A 324 -27.80 5.46 2.73
CA MET A 324 -28.26 4.21 3.32
C MET A 324 -27.68 4.08 4.73
N ASP A 325 -28.33 3.29 5.57
CA ASP A 325 -27.78 2.94 6.89
C ASP A 325 -26.69 1.86 6.77
N TRP A 326 -25.49 2.30 6.38
CA TRP A 326 -24.33 1.43 6.24
C TRP A 326 -23.85 0.91 7.59
N GLY A 327 -23.74 -0.41 7.76
CA GLY A 327 -23.11 -1.00 8.94
C GLY A 327 -21.61 -1.22 8.80
N LEU A 328 -21.14 -1.42 7.56
CA LEU A 328 -19.73 -1.63 7.25
C LEU A 328 -19.27 -0.75 6.07
N ILE A 329 -18.08 -0.20 6.19
CA ILE A 329 -17.39 0.50 5.07
C ILE A 329 -16.05 -0.19 4.83
N VAL A 330 -15.85 -0.66 3.62
CA VAL A 330 -14.61 -1.31 3.17
C VAL A 330 -13.82 -0.32 2.32
N TYR A 331 -12.56 -0.11 2.65
CA TYR A 331 -11.62 0.73 1.92
C TYR A 331 -10.60 -0.16 1.21
N ASP A 332 -10.81 -0.41 -0.07
CA ASP A 332 -9.86 -1.15 -0.89
C ASP A 332 -8.68 -0.25 -1.27
N GLU A 333 -7.46 -0.77 -1.13
CA GLU A 333 -6.20 -0.01 -1.24
C GLU A 333 -6.23 1.25 -0.34
N VAL A 334 -6.48 1.04 0.95
CA VAL A 334 -6.69 2.12 1.95
C VAL A 334 -5.57 3.15 2.02
N HIS A 335 -4.35 2.79 1.60
CA HIS A 335 -3.22 3.72 1.51
C HIS A 335 -3.44 4.85 0.47
N LEU A 336 -4.33 4.66 -0.51
CA LEU A 336 -4.70 5.66 -1.52
C LEU A 336 -5.82 6.59 -1.08
N LEU A 337 -6.25 6.53 0.19
CA LEU A 337 -7.40 7.27 0.69
C LEU A 337 -7.23 8.78 0.48
N PRO A 338 -8.09 9.46 -0.30
CA PRO A 338 -7.98 10.90 -0.55
C PRO A 338 -8.37 11.73 0.69
N ALA A 339 -7.79 12.94 0.84
CA ALA A 339 -8.07 13.82 1.98
C ALA A 339 -9.56 14.11 2.24
N PRO A 340 -10.45 14.33 1.23
CA PRO A 340 -11.89 14.47 1.49
C PRO A 340 -12.53 13.22 2.07
N VAL A 341 -12.07 12.02 1.64
CA VAL A 341 -12.58 10.74 2.18
C VAL A 341 -12.09 10.53 3.62
N PHE A 342 -10.86 10.94 3.95
CA PHE A 342 -10.41 10.96 5.35
C PHE A 342 -11.31 11.82 6.24
N ARG A 343 -11.74 12.97 5.75
CA ARG A 343 -12.62 13.85 6.53
C ARG A 343 -13.97 13.19 6.83
N ILE A 344 -14.66 12.66 5.81
CA ILE A 344 -15.94 11.97 6.04
C ILE A 344 -15.76 10.72 6.93
N THR A 345 -14.64 10.01 6.79
CA THR A 345 -14.32 8.87 7.65
C THR A 345 -14.23 9.29 9.14
N ALA A 346 -13.74 10.50 9.41
CA ALA A 346 -13.73 11.03 10.77
C ALA A 346 -15.15 11.28 11.33
N GLU A 347 -16.11 11.63 10.47
CA GLU A 347 -17.50 11.89 10.86
C GLU A 347 -18.32 10.60 11.08
N ILE A 348 -17.99 9.53 10.33
CA ILE A 348 -18.75 8.26 10.34
C ILE A 348 -18.16 7.20 11.27
N GLN A 349 -17.51 7.60 12.35
CA GLN A 349 -16.81 6.68 13.27
C GLN A 349 -17.73 5.65 13.99
N ALA A 350 -19.03 5.87 14.00
CA ALA A 350 -19.99 4.90 14.53
C ALA A 350 -20.16 3.65 13.64
N ARG A 351 -19.67 3.65 12.41
CA ARG A 351 -19.76 2.51 11.47
C ARG A 351 -18.48 1.67 11.53
N ARG A 352 -18.60 0.35 11.29
CA ARG A 352 -17.42 -0.53 11.14
C ARG A 352 -16.62 -0.13 9.92
N ARG A 353 -15.30 -0.26 9.99
CA ARG A 353 -14.38 0.18 8.93
C ARG A 353 -13.28 -0.85 8.73
N LEU A 354 -13.17 -1.36 7.51
CA LEU A 354 -12.14 -2.31 7.12
C LEU A 354 -11.26 -1.69 6.03
N GLY A 355 -10.00 -1.47 6.33
CA GLY A 355 -8.97 -1.13 5.33
C GLY A 355 -8.31 -2.39 4.78
N LEU A 356 -8.22 -2.51 3.47
CA LEU A 356 -7.50 -3.57 2.78
C LEU A 356 -6.34 -2.95 1.99
N THR A 357 -5.14 -3.52 2.10
CA THR A 357 -4.00 -3.02 1.34
C THR A 357 -2.93 -4.10 1.19
N ALA A 358 -2.06 -3.94 0.21
CA ALA A 358 -0.83 -4.72 0.12
C ALA A 358 0.32 -4.06 0.91
N THR A 359 0.26 -2.74 1.11
CA THR A 359 1.25 -1.96 1.84
C THR A 359 0.54 -0.91 2.69
N LEU A 360 0.98 -0.70 3.92
CA LEU A 360 0.41 0.36 4.77
C LEU A 360 1.22 1.67 4.70
N VAL A 361 2.33 1.67 3.98
CA VAL A 361 3.18 2.86 3.79
C VAL A 361 2.47 3.88 2.90
N ARG A 362 2.42 5.14 3.32
CA ARG A 362 1.90 6.26 2.55
C ARG A 362 3.02 7.21 2.17
N GLU A 363 3.00 7.70 0.93
CA GLU A 363 4.01 8.65 0.44
C GLU A 363 3.85 10.06 1.03
N ASP A 364 2.67 10.37 1.58
CA ASP A 364 2.35 11.66 2.21
C ASP A 364 2.58 11.69 3.74
N GLY A 365 3.02 10.57 4.33
CA GLY A 365 3.30 10.45 5.77
C GLY A 365 2.05 10.50 6.67
N LEU A 366 0.86 10.22 6.12
CA LEU A 366 -0.42 10.25 6.84
C LEU A 366 -0.86 8.88 7.36
N GLU A 367 0.08 7.97 7.65
CA GLU A 367 -0.22 6.65 8.25
C GLU A 367 -0.94 6.79 9.60
N GLY A 368 -0.61 7.82 10.38
CA GLY A 368 -1.29 8.13 11.64
C GLY A 368 -2.78 8.46 11.47
N ASP A 369 -3.18 9.04 10.34
CA ASP A 369 -4.59 9.28 10.03
C ASP A 369 -5.32 7.95 9.70
N VAL A 370 -4.67 7.01 9.00
CA VAL A 370 -5.24 5.66 8.78
C VAL A 370 -5.41 4.94 10.12
N PHE A 371 -4.38 4.95 10.96
CA PHE A 371 -4.42 4.34 12.30
C PHE A 371 -5.57 4.89 13.14
N SER A 372 -5.75 6.22 13.18
CA SER A 372 -6.77 6.85 14.04
C SER A 372 -8.19 6.73 13.49
N LEU A 373 -8.38 6.81 12.17
CA LEU A 373 -9.71 6.95 11.55
C LEU A 373 -10.25 5.63 10.99
N VAL A 374 -9.43 4.81 10.36
CA VAL A 374 -9.82 3.47 9.90
C VAL A 374 -9.60 2.45 11.02
N GLY A 375 -8.45 2.50 11.66
CA GLY A 375 -8.09 1.68 12.79
C GLY A 375 -6.65 1.13 12.67
N PRO A 376 -6.16 0.45 13.73
CA PRO A 376 -4.82 -0.11 13.74
C PRO A 376 -4.66 -1.26 12.72
N LYS A 377 -3.41 -1.60 12.42
CA LYS A 377 -3.07 -2.82 11.68
C LYS A 377 -3.45 -4.03 12.53
N ARG A 378 -4.50 -4.75 12.12
CA ARG A 378 -5.04 -5.91 12.83
C ARG A 378 -4.36 -7.20 12.42
N TYR A 379 -4.01 -7.32 11.14
CA TYR A 379 -3.45 -8.54 10.58
C TYR A 379 -2.48 -8.21 9.46
N ASP A 380 -1.38 -8.95 9.44
CA ASP A 380 -0.32 -8.81 8.45
C ASP A 380 0.33 -10.18 8.26
N VAL A 381 0.54 -10.58 7.02
CA VAL A 381 1.24 -11.84 6.71
C VAL A 381 2.45 -11.55 5.83
N PRO A 382 3.66 -11.94 6.25
CA PRO A 382 4.83 -11.85 5.41
C PRO A 382 4.63 -12.55 4.07
N TRP A 383 4.99 -11.88 2.98
CA TRP A 383 4.78 -12.42 1.64
C TRP A 383 5.51 -13.74 1.44
N LYS A 384 6.71 -13.89 2.01
CA LYS A 384 7.51 -15.12 1.96
C LYS A 384 6.84 -16.33 2.64
N ASP A 385 6.00 -16.10 3.63
CA ASP A 385 5.26 -17.18 4.28
C ASP A 385 4.17 -17.73 3.36
N LEU A 386 3.46 -16.84 2.65
CA LEU A 386 2.46 -17.25 1.65
C LEU A 386 3.12 -17.91 0.43
N GLU A 387 4.32 -17.48 0.05
CA GLU A 387 5.13 -18.10 -1.00
C GLU A 387 5.53 -19.53 -0.61
N ARG A 388 6.08 -19.73 0.62
CA ARG A 388 6.44 -21.07 1.13
C ARG A 388 5.24 -22.03 1.19
N GLN A 389 4.05 -21.50 1.43
CA GLN A 389 2.80 -22.27 1.46
C GLN A 389 2.18 -22.48 0.08
N GLY A 390 2.78 -21.94 -0.99
CA GLY A 390 2.30 -22.06 -2.36
C GLY A 390 1.06 -21.23 -2.69
N TRP A 391 0.70 -20.27 -1.82
CA TRP A 391 -0.45 -19.39 -2.07
C TRP A 391 -0.15 -18.26 -3.03
N ILE A 392 1.11 -17.87 -3.16
CA ILE A 392 1.61 -16.95 -4.17
C ILE A 392 2.82 -17.57 -4.85
N ALA A 393 3.14 -17.11 -6.07
CA ALA A 393 4.26 -17.63 -6.84
C ALA A 393 5.61 -17.28 -6.19
N THR A 394 6.59 -18.15 -6.33
CA THR A 394 7.98 -17.84 -6.00
C THR A 394 8.54 -16.86 -7.01
N VAL A 395 9.21 -15.81 -6.54
CA VAL A 395 9.77 -14.75 -7.38
C VAL A 395 11.25 -14.53 -7.09
N GLU A 396 12.04 -14.44 -8.15
CA GLU A 396 13.40 -13.92 -8.14
C GLU A 396 13.42 -12.46 -8.59
N CYS A 397 13.97 -11.59 -7.76
CA CYS A 397 14.11 -10.17 -8.06
C CYS A 397 15.55 -9.86 -8.49
N HIS A 398 15.71 -9.13 -9.60
CA HIS A 398 17.00 -8.76 -10.16
C HIS A 398 17.06 -7.26 -10.40
N GLU A 399 18.15 -6.61 -9.97
CA GLU A 399 18.50 -5.25 -10.37
C GLU A 399 19.61 -5.31 -11.41
N VAL A 400 19.29 -4.92 -12.64
CA VAL A 400 20.27 -4.87 -13.73
C VAL A 400 20.85 -3.47 -13.85
N ARG A 401 22.14 -3.30 -13.53
CA ARG A 401 22.85 -2.03 -13.53
C ARG A 401 23.52 -1.79 -14.88
N VAL A 402 23.09 -0.71 -15.56
CA VAL A 402 23.67 -0.28 -16.83
C VAL A 402 24.55 0.96 -16.65
N ALA A 403 25.64 1.04 -17.39
CA ALA A 403 26.49 2.22 -17.39
C ALA A 403 25.82 3.39 -18.14
N MET A 404 26.27 4.61 -17.90
CA MET A 404 25.97 5.79 -18.70
C MET A 404 27.20 6.16 -19.51
N ASP A 405 27.02 6.46 -20.80
CA ASP A 405 28.14 6.89 -21.68
C ASP A 405 28.72 8.24 -21.22
N GLU A 406 29.98 8.51 -21.51
CA GLU A 406 30.69 9.71 -21.01
C GLU A 406 30.01 11.02 -21.44
N GLU A 407 29.54 11.11 -22.68
CA GLU A 407 28.83 12.30 -23.18
C GLU A 407 27.54 12.54 -22.40
N ASP A 408 26.72 11.49 -22.23
CA ASP A 408 25.47 11.56 -21.46
C ASP A 408 25.75 11.89 -19.97
N ARG A 409 26.87 11.41 -19.43
CA ARG A 409 27.29 11.69 -18.04
C ARG A 409 27.65 13.16 -17.82
N MET A 410 28.28 13.81 -18.81
CA MET A 410 28.55 15.25 -18.74
C MET A 410 27.27 16.08 -18.78
N GLU A 411 26.32 15.73 -19.66
CA GLU A 411 25.03 16.41 -19.72
C GLU A 411 24.22 16.16 -18.42
N TYR A 412 24.23 14.94 -17.92
CA TYR A 412 23.63 14.57 -16.64
C TYR A 412 24.19 15.41 -15.48
N ALA A 413 25.48 15.64 -15.41
CA ALA A 413 26.11 16.35 -14.30
C ALA A 413 25.58 17.79 -14.14
N VAL A 414 25.31 18.49 -15.26
CA VAL A 414 24.86 19.90 -15.27
C VAL A 414 23.34 20.07 -15.32
N ALA A 415 22.58 19.00 -15.52
CA ALA A 415 21.13 19.02 -15.66
C ALA A 415 20.41 19.32 -14.34
N SER A 416 19.16 19.82 -14.41
CA SER A 416 18.27 19.92 -13.25
C SER A 416 17.90 18.53 -12.72
N GLN A 417 17.40 18.44 -11.49
CA GLN A 417 17.03 17.14 -10.90
C GLN A 417 15.99 16.37 -11.74
N GLU A 418 15.02 17.06 -12.29
CA GLU A 418 13.98 16.46 -13.15
C GLU A 418 14.58 15.93 -14.45
N GLN A 419 15.44 16.71 -15.10
CA GLN A 419 16.19 16.30 -16.29
C GLN A 419 17.15 15.15 -15.99
N LYS A 420 17.83 15.16 -14.84
CA LYS A 420 18.73 14.07 -14.41
C LYS A 420 17.99 12.73 -14.37
N TYR A 421 16.78 12.71 -13.78
CA TYR A 421 16.02 11.48 -13.77
C TYR A 421 15.59 11.04 -15.17
N HIS A 422 15.16 11.97 -16.01
CA HIS A 422 14.82 11.68 -17.41
C HIS A 422 15.99 11.04 -18.16
N PHE A 423 17.19 11.64 -18.12
CA PHE A 423 18.40 11.10 -18.75
C PHE A 423 18.72 9.68 -18.27
N ALA A 424 18.72 9.47 -16.96
CA ALA A 424 19.03 8.18 -16.38
C ALA A 424 17.97 7.11 -16.72
N ALA A 425 16.68 7.46 -16.68
CA ALA A 425 15.57 6.55 -16.96
C ALA A 425 15.50 6.15 -18.45
N THR A 426 15.86 7.06 -19.36
CA THR A 426 15.81 6.84 -20.81
C THR A 426 17.16 6.42 -21.42
N ASN A 427 18.15 6.06 -20.60
CA ASN A 427 19.45 5.59 -21.06
C ASN A 427 19.32 4.56 -22.19
N PRO A 428 19.94 4.79 -23.39
CA PRO A 428 19.80 3.92 -24.55
C PRO A 428 20.24 2.47 -24.31
N ARG A 429 21.21 2.24 -23.41
CA ARG A 429 21.70 0.90 -23.05
C ARG A 429 20.60 -0.01 -22.49
N LYS A 430 19.59 0.57 -21.83
CA LYS A 430 18.42 -0.19 -21.34
C LYS A 430 17.67 -0.91 -22.45
N LEU A 431 17.60 -0.34 -23.65
CA LEU A 431 16.94 -0.98 -24.81
C LEU A 431 17.59 -2.31 -25.21
N ALA A 432 18.93 -2.37 -25.17
CA ALA A 432 19.67 -3.59 -25.46
C ALA A 432 19.40 -4.65 -24.37
N ILE A 433 19.46 -4.25 -23.10
CA ILE A 433 19.19 -5.15 -21.97
C ILE A 433 17.78 -5.71 -22.03
N VAL A 434 16.75 -4.89 -22.31
CA VAL A 434 15.37 -5.38 -22.49
C VAL A 434 15.28 -6.44 -23.58
N SER A 435 15.98 -6.22 -24.72
CA SER A 435 15.98 -7.18 -25.83
C SER A 435 16.66 -8.50 -25.44
N MET A 436 17.75 -8.45 -24.69
CA MET A 436 18.46 -9.63 -24.19
C MET A 436 17.61 -10.41 -23.17
N LEU A 437 16.98 -9.72 -22.22
CA LEU A 437 16.09 -10.35 -21.25
C LEU A 437 14.87 -10.97 -21.93
N ALA A 438 14.27 -10.29 -22.91
CA ALA A 438 13.16 -10.83 -23.69
C ALA A 438 13.55 -12.05 -24.52
N ALA A 439 14.80 -12.11 -24.98
CA ALA A 439 15.35 -13.29 -25.69
C ALA A 439 15.63 -14.47 -24.73
N LYS A 440 16.17 -14.17 -23.53
CA LYS A 440 16.34 -15.16 -22.46
C LYS A 440 15.02 -15.84 -22.09
N HIS A 441 13.94 -15.05 -22.04
CA HIS A 441 12.59 -15.48 -21.66
C HIS A 441 11.67 -15.64 -22.89
N LYS A 442 12.17 -16.26 -23.96
CA LYS A 442 11.43 -16.40 -25.23
C LYS A 442 10.15 -17.22 -25.11
N ASP A 443 10.15 -18.18 -24.19
CA ASP A 443 9.06 -19.14 -23.96
C ASP A 443 8.14 -18.72 -22.79
N ASP A 444 8.39 -17.55 -22.20
CA ASP A 444 7.65 -16.99 -21.08
C ASP A 444 6.71 -15.85 -21.50
N ASP A 445 5.69 -15.62 -20.68
CA ASP A 445 4.83 -14.44 -20.80
C ASP A 445 5.50 -13.24 -20.15
N VAL A 446 5.89 -12.25 -20.95
CA VAL A 446 6.72 -11.11 -20.54
C VAL A 446 5.92 -9.82 -20.57
N LEU A 447 5.84 -9.14 -19.42
CA LEU A 447 5.36 -7.77 -19.32
C LEU A 447 6.55 -6.82 -19.22
N ILE A 448 6.54 -5.75 -20.02
CA ILE A 448 7.57 -4.71 -20.01
C ILE A 448 6.89 -3.39 -19.62
N ILE A 449 7.35 -2.77 -18.53
CA ILE A 449 6.72 -1.57 -17.97
C ILE A 449 7.71 -0.41 -17.93
N GLY A 450 7.26 0.78 -18.35
CA GLY A 450 8.05 1.99 -18.28
C GLY A 450 7.20 3.26 -18.18
N GLN A 451 7.88 4.39 -18.00
CA GLN A 451 7.25 5.70 -17.84
C GLN A 451 7.24 6.51 -19.14
N TYR A 452 8.28 6.42 -19.94
CA TYR A 452 8.52 7.29 -21.10
C TYR A 452 8.04 6.65 -22.40
N ILE A 453 6.99 7.24 -22.99
CA ILE A 453 6.32 6.70 -24.19
C ILE A 453 7.31 6.46 -25.35
N PRO A 454 8.21 7.42 -25.73
CA PRO A 454 9.16 7.20 -26.84
C PRO A 454 10.09 6.00 -26.62
N GLN A 455 10.53 5.77 -25.37
CA GLN A 455 11.34 4.60 -25.01
C GLN A 455 10.53 3.30 -25.19
N LEU A 456 9.27 3.31 -24.76
CA LEU A 456 8.39 2.14 -24.87
C LEU A 456 8.00 1.83 -26.32
N GLU A 457 7.80 2.84 -27.17
CA GLU A 457 7.58 2.68 -28.61
C GLU A 457 8.76 2.01 -29.29
N GLU A 458 9.99 2.42 -28.96
CA GLU A 458 11.18 1.80 -29.51
C GLU A 458 11.35 0.33 -29.01
N ILE A 459 11.04 0.06 -27.74
CA ILE A 459 11.04 -1.31 -27.21
C ILE A 459 9.99 -2.16 -27.93
N ALA A 460 8.76 -1.66 -28.07
CA ALA A 460 7.67 -2.33 -28.75
C ALA A 460 8.03 -2.69 -30.21
N ARG A 461 8.63 -1.73 -30.91
CA ARG A 461 9.11 -1.91 -32.29
C ARG A 461 10.21 -2.98 -32.39
N ARG A 462 11.21 -2.96 -31.49
CA ARG A 462 12.33 -3.93 -31.49
C ARG A 462 11.88 -5.35 -31.18
N LEU A 463 10.88 -5.49 -30.31
CA LEU A 463 10.40 -6.79 -29.86
C LEU A 463 9.20 -7.31 -30.67
N ASP A 464 8.72 -6.54 -31.66
CA ASP A 464 7.47 -6.77 -32.38
C ASP A 464 6.30 -7.08 -31.41
N ALA A 465 6.17 -6.25 -30.38
CA ALA A 465 5.24 -6.44 -29.28
C ALA A 465 4.20 -5.30 -29.24
N PRO A 466 2.93 -5.60 -28.92
CA PRO A 466 1.92 -4.55 -28.75
C PRO A 466 2.29 -3.59 -27.60
N LEU A 467 1.98 -2.29 -27.81
CA LEU A 467 2.12 -1.25 -26.80
C LEU A 467 0.74 -0.77 -26.33
N ILE A 468 0.56 -0.67 -25.01
CA ILE A 468 -0.61 -0.06 -24.38
C ILE A 468 -0.19 1.21 -23.64
N THR A 469 -0.78 2.34 -24.05
CA THR A 469 -0.60 3.65 -23.43
C THR A 469 -1.92 4.20 -22.88
N GLY A 470 -1.89 5.42 -22.33
CA GLY A 470 -3.08 6.16 -21.91
C GLY A 470 -4.07 6.41 -23.05
N GLU A 471 -3.57 6.58 -24.26
CA GLU A 471 -4.34 6.86 -25.47
C GLU A 471 -4.95 5.60 -26.10
N THR A 472 -4.50 4.40 -25.71
CA THR A 472 -5.03 3.14 -26.24
C THR A 472 -6.51 2.99 -25.87
N PRO A 473 -7.44 2.88 -26.86
CA PRO A 473 -8.86 2.72 -26.61
C PRO A 473 -9.16 1.52 -25.71
N VAL A 474 -10.14 1.65 -24.82
CA VAL A 474 -10.51 0.62 -23.83
C VAL A 474 -10.76 -0.74 -24.49
N ARG A 475 -11.54 -0.78 -25.60
CA ARG A 475 -11.82 -2.03 -26.32
C ARG A 475 -10.55 -2.70 -26.85
N ARG A 476 -9.60 -1.93 -27.38
CA ARG A 476 -8.33 -2.45 -27.88
C ARG A 476 -7.48 -3.00 -26.76
N ARG A 477 -7.46 -2.31 -25.61
CA ARG A 477 -6.75 -2.74 -24.39
C ARG A 477 -7.32 -4.08 -23.89
N GLU A 478 -8.64 -4.19 -23.76
CA GLU A 478 -9.31 -5.43 -23.35
C GLU A 478 -9.01 -6.60 -24.33
N GLN A 479 -9.00 -6.33 -25.63
CA GLN A 479 -8.65 -7.31 -26.65
C GLN A 479 -7.21 -7.81 -26.46
N LEU A 480 -6.23 -6.92 -26.31
CA LEU A 480 -4.82 -7.29 -26.12
C LEU A 480 -4.61 -8.11 -24.84
N PHE A 481 -5.29 -7.74 -23.75
CA PHE A 481 -5.23 -8.54 -22.52
C PHE A 481 -5.87 -9.92 -22.68
N LYS A 482 -6.96 -10.02 -23.44
CA LYS A 482 -7.56 -11.31 -23.76
C LYS A 482 -6.61 -12.19 -24.59
N GLN A 483 -5.96 -11.63 -25.59
CA GLN A 483 -4.98 -12.32 -26.42
C GLN A 483 -3.76 -12.80 -25.62
N PHE A 484 -3.26 -11.97 -24.72
CA PHE A 484 -2.16 -12.34 -23.84
C PHE A 484 -2.55 -13.46 -22.87
N ARG A 485 -3.75 -13.40 -22.25
CA ARG A 485 -4.25 -14.50 -21.39
C ARG A 485 -4.48 -15.81 -22.16
N ALA A 486 -4.83 -15.72 -23.43
CA ALA A 486 -5.02 -16.88 -24.30
C ALA A 486 -3.70 -17.47 -24.83
N GLY A 487 -2.55 -16.81 -24.56
CA GLY A 487 -1.26 -17.22 -25.11
C GLY A 487 -1.12 -16.95 -26.62
N GLU A 488 -1.96 -16.07 -27.19
CA GLU A 488 -1.82 -15.65 -28.60
C GLU A 488 -0.69 -14.64 -28.79
N ILE A 489 -0.37 -13.88 -27.73
CA ILE A 489 0.79 -12.97 -27.64
C ILE A 489 1.50 -13.23 -26.31
N HIS A 490 2.82 -13.31 -26.33
CA HIS A 490 3.66 -13.60 -25.15
C HIS A 490 4.44 -12.37 -24.64
N ARG A 491 4.36 -11.24 -25.34
CA ARG A 491 5.05 -10.01 -24.96
C ARG A 491 4.08 -8.84 -25.03
N LEU A 492 4.10 -8.01 -23.99
CA LEU A 492 3.24 -6.83 -23.91
C LEU A 492 4.00 -5.66 -23.27
N VAL A 493 4.02 -4.53 -23.96
CA VAL A 493 4.67 -3.31 -23.48
C VAL A 493 3.60 -2.37 -22.92
N LEU A 494 3.84 -1.83 -21.73
CA LEU A 494 2.87 -1.05 -20.98
C LEU A 494 3.47 0.27 -20.52
N SER A 495 2.75 1.35 -20.74
CA SER A 495 3.05 2.63 -20.07
C SER A 495 2.50 2.63 -18.64
N LYS A 496 2.71 3.75 -17.92
CA LYS A 496 2.19 4.06 -16.58
C LYS A 496 0.71 3.68 -16.35
N VAL A 497 -0.12 3.65 -17.38
CA VAL A 497 -1.55 3.28 -17.30
C VAL A 497 -1.76 1.83 -16.86
N GLY A 498 -0.73 0.98 -17.00
CA GLY A 498 -0.76 -0.39 -16.47
C GLY A 498 -0.69 -0.50 -14.95
N ASN A 499 -0.28 0.56 -14.23
CA ASN A 499 -0.01 0.47 -12.79
C ASN A 499 -1.27 0.41 -11.92
N PHE A 500 -2.32 1.15 -12.25
CA PHE A 500 -3.40 1.42 -11.28
C PHE A 500 -4.77 0.83 -11.61
N SER A 501 -5.02 0.33 -12.80
CA SER A 501 -6.42 0.19 -13.22
C SER A 501 -6.79 -1.04 -14.01
N VAL A 502 -5.90 -1.98 -14.22
CA VAL A 502 -6.21 -3.06 -15.15
C VAL A 502 -6.00 -4.41 -14.48
N ASP A 503 -6.95 -5.29 -14.71
CA ASP A 503 -6.78 -6.73 -14.51
C ASP A 503 -5.71 -7.22 -15.52
N LEU A 504 -4.44 -6.84 -15.23
CA LEU A 504 -3.30 -7.28 -16.05
C LEU A 504 -3.27 -8.80 -16.05
N PRO A 505 -2.99 -9.39 -17.21
CA PRO A 505 -2.86 -10.82 -17.29
C PRO A 505 -1.69 -11.33 -16.45
N ASP A 506 -1.78 -12.58 -16.06
CA ASP A 506 -0.70 -13.25 -15.34
C ASP A 506 0.51 -13.43 -16.26
N ALA A 507 1.67 -12.98 -15.81
CA ALA A 507 2.93 -13.08 -16.52
C ALA A 507 3.95 -13.85 -15.69
N ASN A 508 4.95 -14.44 -16.33
CA ASN A 508 6.07 -15.10 -15.64
C ASN A 508 7.20 -14.12 -15.40
N VAL A 509 7.33 -13.14 -16.29
CA VAL A 509 8.44 -12.20 -16.29
C VAL A 509 7.92 -10.79 -16.34
N LEU A 510 8.45 -9.95 -15.48
CA LEU A 510 8.20 -8.52 -15.51
C LEU A 510 9.52 -7.77 -15.61
N ILE A 511 9.65 -6.92 -16.63
CA ILE A 511 10.81 -6.08 -16.86
C ILE A 511 10.41 -4.62 -16.66
N GLN A 512 10.94 -4.01 -15.62
CA GLN A 512 10.75 -2.60 -15.32
C GLN A 512 11.91 -1.79 -15.90
N VAL A 513 11.62 -0.99 -16.92
CA VAL A 513 12.63 -0.16 -17.61
C VAL A 513 12.84 1.19 -16.92
N SER A 514 11.74 1.74 -16.38
CA SER A 514 11.74 2.97 -15.58
C SER A 514 10.58 2.94 -14.57
N GLY A 515 10.75 3.54 -13.40
CA GLY A 515 9.75 3.62 -12.33
C GLY A 515 9.39 5.06 -11.98
N MET A 516 8.37 5.26 -11.15
CA MET A 516 8.03 6.58 -10.60
C MET A 516 8.86 6.86 -9.35
N PHE A 517 9.56 7.97 -9.34
CA PHE A 517 10.23 8.68 -8.23
C PHE A 517 10.33 7.97 -6.85
N GLY A 518 10.65 6.66 -6.82
CA GLY A 518 10.86 5.92 -5.58
C GLY A 518 9.60 5.39 -4.90
N SER A 519 8.45 5.29 -5.58
CA SER A 519 7.21 4.76 -5.02
C SER A 519 7.31 3.28 -4.64
N ARG A 520 7.32 2.99 -3.34
CA ARG A 520 7.30 1.62 -2.78
C ARG A 520 6.05 0.85 -3.17
N GLN A 521 4.93 1.56 -3.27
CA GLN A 521 3.62 0.97 -3.60
C GLN A 521 3.55 0.51 -5.03
N GLU A 522 4.12 1.28 -5.95
CA GLU A 522 4.16 0.94 -7.36
C GLU A 522 4.97 -0.34 -7.59
N GLU A 523 6.12 -0.48 -6.93
CA GLU A 523 6.94 -1.68 -6.98
C GLU A 523 6.18 -2.91 -6.46
N ALA A 524 5.54 -2.80 -5.31
CA ALA A 524 4.72 -3.86 -4.74
C ALA A 524 3.55 -4.28 -5.65
N GLN A 525 2.87 -3.30 -6.26
CA GLN A 525 1.77 -3.59 -7.19
C GLN A 525 2.26 -4.25 -8.48
N ARG A 526 3.42 -3.85 -8.99
CA ARG A 526 4.04 -4.45 -10.18
C ARG A 526 4.42 -5.90 -9.89
N LEU A 527 5.14 -6.15 -8.80
CA LEU A 527 5.48 -7.51 -8.40
C LEU A 527 4.22 -8.36 -8.21
N GLY A 528 3.19 -7.81 -7.61
CA GLY A 528 1.92 -8.50 -7.41
C GLY A 528 1.22 -8.99 -8.68
N ARG A 529 1.66 -8.53 -9.87
CA ARG A 529 1.13 -9.00 -11.16
C ARG A 529 1.70 -10.35 -11.58
N ILE A 530 2.90 -10.68 -11.11
CA ILE A 530 3.55 -11.97 -11.38
C ILE A 530 3.43 -12.97 -10.21
N LEU A 531 2.88 -12.52 -9.07
CA LEU A 531 2.74 -13.34 -7.85
C LEU A 531 1.56 -14.31 -7.88
N ARG A 532 0.74 -14.33 -8.91
CA ARG A 532 -0.39 -15.28 -8.99
C ARG A 532 0.12 -16.69 -9.21
N PRO A 533 -0.33 -17.67 -8.39
CA PRO A 533 0.07 -19.06 -8.54
C PRO A 533 -0.25 -19.56 -9.95
N LYS A 534 0.72 -20.18 -10.60
CA LYS A 534 0.52 -20.84 -11.89
C LYS A 534 0.37 -22.33 -11.70
N GLN A 535 -0.47 -22.96 -12.52
CA GLN A 535 -0.71 -24.41 -12.48
C GLN A 535 0.57 -25.22 -12.69
N ASN A 536 1.61 -24.63 -13.28
CA ASN A 536 2.85 -25.29 -13.66
C ASN A 536 4.00 -25.12 -12.66
N GLY A 537 3.78 -24.42 -11.52
CA GLY A 537 4.82 -24.18 -10.50
C GLY A 537 6.04 -23.40 -11.03
N LEU A 538 5.88 -22.62 -12.10
CA LEU A 538 6.98 -21.88 -12.71
C LEU A 538 7.41 -20.70 -11.83
N LEU A 539 8.71 -20.54 -11.69
CA LEU A 539 9.37 -19.40 -11.06
C LEU A 539 9.06 -18.12 -11.84
N ALA A 540 8.71 -17.06 -11.14
CA ALA A 540 8.52 -15.74 -11.74
C ALA A 540 9.80 -14.91 -11.60
N HIS A 541 10.07 -14.03 -12.56
CA HIS A 541 11.24 -13.18 -12.59
C HIS A 541 10.84 -11.71 -12.65
N PHE A 542 11.39 -10.92 -11.75
CA PHE A 542 11.22 -9.47 -11.73
C PHE A 542 12.55 -8.77 -11.97
N TYR A 543 12.68 -8.09 -13.10
CA TYR A 543 13.87 -7.32 -13.46
C TYR A 543 13.60 -5.84 -13.35
N THR A 544 14.45 -5.11 -12.62
CA THR A 544 14.50 -3.65 -12.60
C THR A 544 15.79 -3.19 -13.27
N ILE A 545 15.70 -2.46 -14.39
CA ILE A 545 16.87 -1.96 -15.13
C ILE A 545 17.18 -0.54 -14.67
N VAL A 546 18.37 -0.33 -14.12
CA VAL A 546 18.77 0.89 -13.41
C VAL A 546 20.05 1.45 -14.00
N THR A 547 20.11 2.76 -14.24
CA THR A 547 21.36 3.43 -14.62
C THR A 547 22.18 3.70 -13.36
N ARG A 548 23.35 3.07 -13.25
CA ARG A 548 24.23 3.14 -12.06
C ARG A 548 24.76 4.55 -11.83
N ASP A 549 25.03 4.89 -10.58
CA ASP A 549 25.60 6.16 -10.12
C ASP A 549 24.74 7.39 -10.50
N THR A 550 23.39 7.21 -10.51
CA THR A 550 22.43 8.25 -10.89
C THR A 550 21.20 8.26 -9.96
N LEU A 551 20.35 9.29 -10.10
CA LEU A 551 19.06 9.38 -9.42
C LEU A 551 18.15 8.17 -9.68
N ASP A 552 18.29 7.48 -10.83
CA ASP A 552 17.50 6.28 -11.11
C ASP A 552 17.84 5.15 -10.13
N GLN A 553 19.12 4.99 -9.78
CA GLN A 553 19.56 4.02 -8.77
C GLN A 553 19.07 4.41 -7.36
N GLU A 554 19.13 5.69 -7.00
CA GLU A 554 18.62 6.16 -5.71
C GLU A 554 17.10 5.91 -5.59
N TYR A 555 16.35 6.17 -6.65
CA TYR A 555 14.91 5.92 -6.67
C TYR A 555 14.59 4.42 -6.71
N ALA A 556 15.39 3.61 -7.39
CA ALA A 556 15.25 2.15 -7.37
C ALA A 556 15.42 1.61 -5.94
N ALA A 557 16.48 2.01 -5.24
CA ALA A 557 16.70 1.63 -3.85
C ALA A 557 15.50 1.98 -2.94
N LYS A 558 14.89 3.17 -3.13
CA LYS A 558 13.68 3.55 -2.38
C LYS A 558 12.47 2.69 -2.73
N ARG A 559 12.27 2.35 -4.01
CA ARG A 559 11.17 1.48 -4.44
C ARG A 559 11.29 0.08 -3.85
N GLN A 560 12.49 -0.47 -3.82
CA GLN A 560 12.79 -1.83 -3.37
C GLN A 560 12.60 -2.04 -1.86
N LEU A 561 12.59 -0.96 -1.06
CA LEU A 561 12.49 -1.04 0.40
C LEU A 561 11.35 -1.95 0.87
N PHE A 562 10.16 -1.79 0.31
CA PHE A 562 9.00 -2.59 0.73
C PHE A 562 9.19 -4.08 0.44
N LEU A 563 9.66 -4.44 -0.75
CA LEU A 563 9.85 -5.84 -1.13
C LEU A 563 10.98 -6.48 -0.31
N THR A 564 12.03 -5.71 -0.01
CA THR A 564 13.11 -6.14 0.88
C THR A 564 12.58 -6.41 2.30
N GLU A 565 11.70 -5.56 2.81
CA GLU A 565 11.00 -5.76 4.09
C GLU A 565 10.18 -7.06 4.09
N GLN A 566 9.54 -7.38 2.96
CA GLN A 566 8.80 -8.62 2.76
C GLN A 566 9.70 -9.86 2.50
N GLY A 567 11.02 -9.69 2.53
CA GLY A 567 11.99 -10.78 2.40
C GLY A 567 12.45 -11.11 0.99
N TYR A 568 12.18 -10.25 0.03
CA TYR A 568 12.75 -10.38 -1.30
C TYR A 568 14.14 -9.75 -1.33
N HIS A 569 15.10 -10.49 -1.90
CA HIS A 569 16.44 -10.00 -2.17
C HIS A 569 16.55 -9.68 -3.65
N TYR A 570 17.19 -8.57 -3.98
CA TYR A 570 17.54 -8.23 -5.35
C TYR A 570 18.95 -8.74 -5.65
N THR A 571 19.04 -9.69 -6.56
CA THR A 571 20.34 -10.07 -7.14
C THR A 571 20.78 -8.94 -8.05
N ILE A 572 21.91 -8.33 -7.73
CA ILE A 572 22.50 -7.28 -8.56
C ILE A 572 23.24 -7.95 -9.72
N LEU A 573 22.89 -7.55 -10.92
CA LEU A 573 23.53 -7.97 -12.17
C LEU A 573 24.07 -6.72 -12.86
N TYR A 574 25.33 -6.77 -13.30
CA TYR A 574 25.85 -5.75 -14.21
C TYR A 574 25.48 -6.10 -15.65
N GLU A 575 25.44 -5.12 -16.53
CA GLU A 575 25.03 -5.30 -17.94
C GLU A 575 25.83 -6.43 -18.64
N GLU A 576 27.10 -6.58 -18.26
CA GLU A 576 28.02 -7.60 -18.81
C GLU A 576 27.65 -9.03 -18.38
N GLU A 577 26.90 -9.19 -17.30
CA GLU A 577 26.46 -10.48 -16.75
C GLU A 577 25.12 -10.94 -17.33
N VAL A 578 24.45 -10.08 -18.11
CA VAL A 578 23.19 -10.44 -18.77
C VAL A 578 23.46 -11.41 -19.92
N PRO A 579 22.83 -12.59 -19.97
CA PRO A 579 23.04 -13.54 -21.04
C PRO A 579 22.81 -12.92 -22.44
N GLY A 580 23.76 -13.10 -23.33
CA GLY A 580 23.71 -12.53 -24.68
C GLY A 580 24.32 -11.12 -24.79
N PHE A 581 24.89 -10.59 -23.71
CA PHE A 581 25.60 -9.32 -23.75
C PHE A 581 26.78 -9.39 -24.70
N THR A 582 26.85 -8.42 -25.62
CA THR A 582 28.05 -8.14 -26.42
C THR A 582 28.22 -6.63 -26.51
N PRO A 583 29.43 -6.09 -26.32
CA PRO A 583 29.67 -4.63 -26.40
C PRO A 583 29.20 -4.00 -27.73
N ALA A 584 29.22 -4.77 -28.83
CA ALA A 584 28.75 -4.33 -30.13
C ALA A 584 27.23 -4.03 -30.20
N LEU A 585 26.41 -4.70 -29.40
CA LEU A 585 24.97 -4.44 -29.36
C LEU A 585 24.61 -3.09 -28.68
N ILE A 586 25.51 -2.59 -27.85
CA ILE A 586 25.36 -1.29 -27.18
C ILE A 586 25.88 -0.16 -28.08
N ALA A 587 26.90 -0.44 -28.90
CA ALA A 587 27.53 0.55 -29.78
C ALA A 587 26.65 0.96 -30.98
N VAL A 588 25.53 0.30 -31.24
CA VAL A 588 24.54 0.70 -32.26
C VAL A 588 23.70 1.87 -31.69
N ASN A 589 24.29 3.06 -31.77
CA ASN A 589 23.67 4.31 -31.36
C ASN A 589 22.37 4.55 -32.17
N PRO A 590 21.21 4.76 -31.56
CA PRO A 590 20.10 5.37 -32.26
C PRO A 590 20.47 6.82 -32.55
N SER A 591 20.43 7.19 -33.81
CA SER A 591 20.72 8.50 -34.33
C SER A 591 20.13 9.64 -33.47
N SER A 592 20.83 10.75 -33.41
CA SER A 592 20.52 12.05 -32.80
C SER A 592 19.11 12.65 -33.11
N ALA A 593 18.27 11.94 -33.85
CA ALA A 593 16.91 12.35 -34.21
C ALA A 593 15.93 12.29 -33.05
N ALA A 594 16.11 11.41 -32.05
CA ALA A 594 15.26 11.35 -30.86
C ALA A 594 15.58 12.45 -29.82
N ARG A 595 16.74 13.09 -29.92
CA ARG A 595 17.20 14.15 -29.00
C ARG A 595 16.59 15.53 -29.29
N LYS A 596 15.98 15.76 -30.47
CA LYS A 596 15.44 17.08 -30.90
C LYS A 596 13.97 17.34 -30.52
N VAL A 597 13.27 16.44 -29.85
CA VAL A 597 11.87 16.65 -29.42
C VAL A 597 11.77 17.17 -27.97
N GLY A 598 12.87 17.59 -27.37
CA GLY A 598 12.91 18.18 -26.01
C GLY A 598 12.58 19.67 -25.92
N GLY A 599 11.92 20.25 -26.89
CA GLY A 599 11.60 21.67 -26.91
C GLY A 599 10.11 21.95 -27.13
N LEU A 600 9.26 21.46 -26.24
CA LEU A 600 7.88 21.97 -26.07
C LEU A 600 7.33 21.37 -24.78
N LEU A 601 7.65 22.02 -23.66
CA LEU A 601 6.85 21.94 -22.44
C LEU A 601 5.64 22.85 -22.65
N ASP A 602 4.51 22.27 -23.00
CA ASP A 602 3.21 22.86 -22.68
C ASP A 602 2.43 21.86 -21.85
N SER A 603 2.25 22.27 -20.59
CA SER A 603 1.31 21.72 -19.62
C SER A 603 -0.15 21.89 -20.13
N PRO A 604 -1.15 21.19 -19.64
CA PRO A 604 -1.55 21.23 -18.22
C PRO A 604 -1.54 19.88 -17.48
#